data_e265f57fd3e2527e8ca1d8a486ac699a
#
_entry.id   e265f57fd3e2527e8ca1d8a486ac699a
#
_cell.length_a   1.000
_cell.length_b   1.000
_cell.length_c   1.000
_cell.angle_alpha   90.00
_cell.angle_beta   90.00
_cell.angle_gamma   90.00
#
_symmetry.space_group_name_H-M   'P 1'
#
loop_
_entity.id
_entity.type
_entity.pdbx_description
1 polymer ?
#
loop_
_entity_poly.entity_id
_entity_poly.type
_entity_poly.pdbx_seq_one_letter_code
_entity_poly.pdbx_strand_id
1 'polypeptide(L)'
;MLKDLILKNRSYRRFDESRSIEREVLRELVDLARLSASGANMQSVRFYLSNGQEENNAINECLKWAGYLKGWSPAEGERATAFIVMLKDKERKSSTAYDEGIAAQSILLGAAEKGLGGCMLGAVDREKLHAVLGLDEKYEILLVVALGYPCETVVIEEAKDNDIKYWRSEDGVHHVPKRSLDELIVN
;
A
#
# COMPACT_ATOMS: atom_id res chain seq x y z
N MET A 1 -18.29 11.60 0.78
CA MET A 1 -18.99 10.31 0.53
C MET A 1 -17.97 9.23 0.14
N LEU A 2 -18.34 7.94 0.07
CA LEU A 2 -17.39 6.84 -0.23
C LEU A 2 -16.65 7.04 -1.57
N LYS A 3 -17.34 7.50 -2.61
CA LYS A 3 -16.72 7.79 -3.92
C LYS A 3 -15.57 8.79 -3.81
N ASP A 4 -15.70 9.80 -2.97
CA ASP A 4 -14.66 10.83 -2.80
C ASP A 4 -13.42 10.25 -2.11
N LEU A 5 -13.61 9.35 -1.13
CA LEU A 5 -12.50 8.63 -0.50
C LEU A 5 -11.80 7.70 -1.51
N ILE A 6 -12.55 6.99 -2.35
CA ILE A 6 -11.98 6.15 -3.41
C ILE A 6 -11.19 6.99 -4.42
N LEU A 7 -11.65 8.19 -4.75
CA LEU A 7 -10.94 9.09 -5.66
C LEU A 7 -9.68 9.70 -5.01
N LYS A 8 -9.71 9.98 -3.71
CA LYS A 8 -8.54 10.44 -2.95
C LYS A 8 -7.52 9.32 -2.70
N ASN A 9 -7.97 8.10 -2.52
CA ASN A 9 -7.09 6.95 -2.32
C ASN A 9 -6.40 6.57 -3.63
N ARG A 10 -5.16 7.05 -3.81
CA ARG A 10 -4.30 6.73 -4.96
C ARG A 10 -3.06 6.00 -4.46
N SER A 11 -2.37 5.31 -5.36
CA SER A 11 -1.06 4.73 -5.08
C SER A 11 -0.02 5.85 -5.04
N TYR A 12 0.05 6.54 -3.90
CA TYR A 12 1.07 7.56 -3.66
C TYR A 12 2.43 6.91 -3.41
N ARG A 13 3.48 7.49 -3.97
CA ARG A 13 4.84 6.97 -3.87
C ARG A 13 5.87 8.03 -3.46
N ARG A 14 5.42 9.29 -3.29
CA ARG A 14 6.21 10.40 -2.76
C ARG A 14 5.48 10.98 -1.58
N PHE A 15 6.17 11.11 -0.47
CA PHE A 15 5.62 11.55 0.80
C PHE A 15 6.50 12.65 1.40
N ASP A 16 5.93 13.47 2.24
CA ASP A 16 6.68 14.40 3.09
C ASP A 16 7.34 13.61 4.24
N GLU A 17 8.62 13.25 4.05
CA GLU A 17 9.38 12.44 4.99
C GLU A 17 9.64 13.17 6.33
N SER A 18 9.44 14.49 6.38
CA SER A 18 9.56 15.27 7.62
C SER A 18 8.38 15.05 8.60
N ARG A 19 7.29 14.45 8.14
CA ARG A 19 6.06 14.25 8.89
C ARG A 19 5.89 12.78 9.28
N SER A 20 6.12 12.48 10.54
CA SER A 20 5.90 11.14 11.09
C SER A 20 4.42 10.79 11.23
N ILE A 21 4.12 9.49 11.25
CA ILE A 21 2.81 8.93 11.59
C ILE A 21 2.92 8.25 12.94
N GLU A 22 2.05 8.65 13.87
CA GLU A 22 2.00 8.05 15.20
C GLU A 22 1.55 6.58 15.14
N ARG A 23 2.10 5.75 16.02
CA ARG A 23 1.79 4.32 16.06
C ARG A 23 0.31 4.05 16.30
N GLU A 24 -0.37 4.91 17.05
CA GLU A 24 -1.80 4.76 17.32
C GLU A 24 -2.62 4.93 16.03
N VAL A 25 -2.23 5.83 15.14
CA VAL A 25 -2.86 5.96 13.81
C VAL A 25 -2.74 4.66 13.02
N LEU A 26 -1.58 3.98 13.05
CA LEU A 26 -1.42 2.68 12.39
C LEU A 26 -2.32 1.61 13.00
N ARG A 27 -2.49 1.64 14.33
CA ARG A 27 -3.40 0.73 15.02
C ARG A 27 -4.87 0.96 14.62
N GLU A 28 -5.29 2.22 14.53
CA GLU A 28 -6.64 2.57 14.05
C GLU A 28 -6.86 2.09 12.61
N LEU A 29 -5.88 2.24 11.73
CA LEU A 29 -5.95 1.74 10.35
C LEU A 29 -6.07 0.20 10.30
N VAL A 30 -5.32 -0.51 11.14
CA VAL A 30 -5.43 -1.96 11.26
C VAL A 30 -6.78 -2.38 11.87
N ASP A 31 -7.36 -1.57 12.75
CA ASP A 31 -8.70 -1.85 13.27
C ASP A 31 -9.78 -1.81 12.18
N LEU A 32 -9.67 -0.89 11.21
CA LEU A 32 -10.55 -0.91 10.03
C LEU A 32 -10.40 -2.20 9.22
N ALA A 33 -9.17 -2.71 9.07
CA ALA A 33 -8.93 -4.00 8.42
C ALA A 33 -9.54 -5.16 9.23
N ARG A 34 -9.39 -5.14 10.56
CA ARG A 34 -9.99 -6.13 11.47
C ARG A 34 -11.51 -6.18 11.39
N LEU A 35 -12.14 -5.02 11.20
CA LEU A 35 -13.61 -4.90 11.07
C LEU A 35 -14.13 -5.29 9.68
N SER A 36 -13.25 -5.42 8.71
CA SER A 36 -13.61 -5.81 7.35
C SER A 36 -13.92 -7.30 7.25
N ALA A 37 -14.63 -7.68 6.19
CA ALA A 37 -14.95 -9.07 5.93
C ALA A 37 -13.68 -9.90 5.70
N SER A 38 -13.71 -11.17 6.13
CA SER A 38 -12.69 -12.18 5.87
C SER A 38 -13.37 -13.46 5.42
N GLY A 39 -12.75 -14.20 4.50
CA GLY A 39 -13.27 -15.46 3.98
C GLY A 39 -13.57 -16.45 5.10
N ALA A 40 -14.81 -16.92 5.18
CA ALA A 40 -15.34 -17.76 6.27
C ALA A 40 -14.99 -17.22 7.68
N ASN A 41 -14.77 -15.92 7.80
CA ASN A 41 -14.34 -15.24 9.03
C ASN A 41 -13.05 -15.83 9.65
N MET A 42 -12.14 -16.32 8.81
CA MET A 42 -10.91 -16.98 9.28
C MET A 42 -9.88 -16.01 9.87
N GLN A 43 -9.95 -14.72 9.51
CA GLN A 43 -9.12 -13.65 10.07
C GLN A 43 -7.63 -14.03 10.08
N SER A 44 -7.14 -14.55 8.97
CA SER A 44 -5.80 -15.13 8.83
C SER A 44 -4.68 -14.11 8.67
N VAL A 45 -5.01 -12.87 8.28
CA VAL A 45 -4.02 -11.82 8.08
C VAL A 45 -3.50 -11.29 9.43
N ARG A 46 -2.19 -11.08 9.50
CA ARG A 46 -1.48 -10.44 10.61
C ARG A 46 -0.79 -9.19 10.12
N PHE A 47 -0.47 -8.28 11.02
CA PHE A 47 0.08 -6.98 10.67
C PHE A 47 1.30 -6.68 11.53
N TYR A 48 2.41 -6.35 10.88
CA TYR A 48 3.58 -5.77 11.52
C TYR A 48 3.57 -4.27 11.24
N LEU A 49 3.72 -3.45 12.26
CA LEU A 49 3.65 -1.99 12.16
C LEU A 49 5.04 -1.40 12.33
N SER A 50 5.45 -0.53 11.43
CA SER A 50 6.70 0.22 11.52
C SER A 50 6.44 1.72 11.35
N ASN A 51 6.96 2.54 12.27
CA ASN A 51 6.93 4.00 12.20
C ASN A 51 8.22 4.64 12.74
N GLY A 52 9.25 3.83 12.97
CA GLY A 52 10.59 4.30 13.33
C GLY A 52 11.43 4.52 12.08
N GLN A 53 12.16 5.62 12.02
CA GLN A 53 12.93 6.02 10.82
C GLN A 53 13.96 4.96 10.39
N GLU A 54 14.73 4.41 11.32
CA GLU A 54 15.75 3.40 11.03
C GLU A 54 15.14 2.13 10.42
N GLU A 55 14.09 1.60 11.05
CA GLU A 55 13.37 0.44 10.57
C GLU A 55 12.68 0.70 9.22
N ASN A 56 12.06 1.88 9.06
CA ASN A 56 11.45 2.29 7.80
C ASN A 56 12.47 2.35 6.64
N ASN A 57 13.68 2.84 6.90
CA ASN A 57 14.75 2.86 5.90
C ASN A 57 15.13 1.42 5.49
N ALA A 58 15.29 0.52 6.46
CA ALA A 58 15.62 -0.87 6.19
C ALA A 58 14.49 -1.60 5.42
N ILE A 59 13.22 -1.33 5.74
CA ILE A 59 12.07 -1.83 4.98
C ILE A 59 12.11 -1.29 3.55
N ASN A 60 12.32 0.02 3.36
CA ASN A 60 12.34 0.64 2.05
C ASN A 60 13.38 0.03 1.10
N GLU A 61 14.54 -0.41 1.62
CA GLU A 61 15.57 -1.11 0.85
C GLU A 61 15.14 -2.50 0.34
N CYS A 62 14.08 -3.07 0.91
CA CYS A 62 13.53 -4.36 0.49
C CYS A 62 12.44 -4.22 -0.58
N LEU A 63 12.08 -2.99 -0.96
CA LEU A 63 10.94 -2.71 -1.83
C LEU A 63 11.38 -2.29 -3.23
N LYS A 64 10.64 -2.76 -4.24
CA LYS A 64 10.76 -2.28 -5.62
C LYS A 64 9.55 -1.42 -5.95
N TRP A 65 9.83 -0.16 -6.28
CA TRP A 65 8.80 0.83 -6.53
C TRP A 65 8.44 0.92 -8.02
N ALA A 66 7.20 1.30 -8.30
CA ALA A 66 6.72 1.81 -9.59
C ALA A 66 7.20 1.02 -10.82
N GLY A 67 6.70 -0.19 -11.03
CA GLY A 67 7.16 -1.12 -12.08
C GLY A 67 7.21 -0.54 -13.52
N TYR A 68 6.39 0.46 -13.86
CA TYR A 68 6.46 1.14 -15.17
C TYR A 68 7.44 2.32 -15.20
N LEU A 69 7.94 2.80 -14.06
CA LEU A 69 8.96 3.84 -13.99
C LEU A 69 10.31 3.15 -13.70
N LYS A 70 10.98 2.68 -14.76
CA LYS A 70 12.21 1.87 -14.65
C LYS A 70 13.28 2.55 -13.78
N GLY A 71 13.75 1.84 -12.75
CA GLY A 71 14.82 2.29 -11.88
C GLY A 71 14.44 3.42 -10.92
N TRP A 72 13.16 3.78 -10.86
CA TRP A 72 12.67 4.83 -9.97
C TRP A 72 12.42 4.30 -8.55
N SER A 73 12.81 5.07 -7.58
CA SER A 73 12.45 4.92 -6.16
C SER A 73 12.30 6.32 -5.54
N PRO A 74 11.56 6.45 -4.43
CA PRO A 74 11.45 7.73 -3.74
C PRO A 74 12.83 8.23 -3.29
N ALA A 75 13.11 9.52 -3.54
CA ALA A 75 14.33 10.17 -3.10
C ALA A 75 14.33 10.37 -1.57
N GLU A 76 15.50 10.74 -1.02
CA GLU A 76 15.58 11.24 0.35
C GLU A 76 14.70 12.49 0.50
N GLY A 77 13.96 12.57 1.60
CA GLY A 77 12.93 13.59 1.83
C GLY A 77 11.54 13.22 1.26
N GLU A 78 11.44 12.16 0.45
CA GLU A 78 10.18 11.72 -0.17
C GLU A 78 9.78 10.29 0.18
N ARG A 79 10.46 9.65 1.12
CA ARG A 79 10.19 8.27 1.52
C ARG A 79 8.93 8.17 2.39
N ALA A 80 8.34 6.98 2.41
CA ALA A 80 7.24 6.68 3.32
C ALA A 80 7.72 6.73 4.78
N THR A 81 6.88 7.28 5.65
CA THR A 81 7.20 7.47 7.08
C THR A 81 6.57 6.41 7.98
N ALA A 82 5.80 5.49 7.41
CA ALA A 82 5.32 4.31 8.11
C ALA A 82 5.04 3.16 7.13
N PHE A 83 5.10 1.94 7.66
CA PHE A 83 4.76 0.73 6.91
C PHE A 83 3.85 -0.19 7.75
N ILE A 84 2.90 -0.81 7.05
CA ILE A 84 2.15 -1.95 7.57
C ILE A 84 2.51 -3.15 6.69
N VAL A 85 3.29 -4.09 7.26
CA VAL A 85 3.63 -5.33 6.56
C VAL A 85 2.55 -6.35 6.88
N MET A 86 1.90 -6.84 5.84
CA MET A 86 0.81 -7.81 5.96
C MET A 86 1.37 -9.21 5.86
N LEU A 87 1.02 -10.04 6.83
CA LEU A 87 1.58 -11.35 7.05
C LEU A 87 0.47 -12.40 7.03
N LYS A 88 0.82 -13.60 6.57
CA LYS A 88 0.02 -14.81 6.74
C LYS A 88 0.64 -15.66 7.84
N ASP A 89 -0.20 -16.10 8.76
CA ASP A 89 0.17 -17.10 9.77
C ASP A 89 0.01 -18.50 9.17
N LYS A 90 1.12 -19.18 8.87
CA LYS A 90 1.14 -20.51 8.23
C LYS A 90 0.57 -21.62 9.11
N GLU A 91 0.51 -21.42 10.42
CA GLU A 91 -0.05 -22.38 11.36
C GLU A 91 -1.59 -22.31 11.42
N ARG A 92 -2.18 -21.26 10.83
CA ARG A 92 -3.64 -21.09 10.79
C ARG A 92 -4.20 -21.47 9.42
N LYS A 93 -5.39 -22.08 9.44
CA LYS A 93 -6.13 -22.29 8.20
C LYS A 93 -6.35 -20.93 7.54
N SER A 94 -5.89 -20.79 6.31
CA SER A 94 -6.09 -19.62 5.49
C SER A 94 -6.82 -20.06 4.23
N SER A 95 -7.97 -19.50 3.95
CA SER A 95 -8.71 -19.87 2.75
C SER A 95 -8.53 -18.86 1.61
N THR A 96 -7.79 -17.75 1.78
CA THR A 96 -8.17 -16.63 0.95
C THR A 96 -7.02 -15.93 0.26
N ALA A 97 -7.11 -15.95 -1.06
CA ALA A 97 -6.39 -15.08 -1.96
C ALA A 97 -6.96 -13.62 -1.99
N TYR A 98 -7.91 -13.27 -1.11
CA TYR A 98 -8.63 -11.99 -1.18
C TYR A 98 -8.54 -11.15 0.09
N ASP A 99 -8.33 -11.76 1.24
CA ASP A 99 -8.36 -11.10 2.55
C ASP A 99 -7.32 -9.98 2.66
N GLU A 100 -6.12 -10.17 2.10
CA GLU A 100 -5.10 -9.13 2.08
C GLU A 100 -5.51 -7.92 1.25
N GLY A 101 -6.20 -8.12 0.12
CA GLY A 101 -6.71 -7.03 -0.72
C GLY A 101 -7.81 -6.24 -0.01
N ILE A 102 -8.75 -6.93 0.65
CA ILE A 102 -9.83 -6.32 1.43
C ILE A 102 -9.23 -5.49 2.59
N ALA A 103 -8.34 -6.08 3.35
CA ALA A 103 -7.69 -5.43 4.48
C ALA A 103 -6.86 -4.22 4.05
N ALA A 104 -6.04 -4.35 3.00
CA ALA A 104 -5.22 -3.27 2.47
C ALA A 104 -6.06 -2.10 1.94
N GLN A 105 -7.19 -2.39 1.26
CA GLN A 105 -8.10 -1.34 0.78
C GLN A 105 -8.75 -0.60 1.96
N SER A 106 -9.15 -1.29 3.02
CA SER A 106 -9.73 -0.67 4.22
C SER A 106 -8.72 0.24 4.93
N ILE A 107 -7.47 -0.22 5.08
CA ILE A 107 -6.35 0.58 5.61
C ILE A 107 -6.17 1.86 4.80
N LEU A 108 -6.11 1.74 3.47
CA LEU A 108 -5.84 2.87 2.59
C LEU A 108 -7.00 3.88 2.50
N LEU A 109 -8.25 3.42 2.59
CA LEU A 109 -9.41 4.31 2.68
C LEU A 109 -9.39 5.09 3.99
N GLY A 110 -9.10 4.43 5.12
CA GLY A 110 -8.94 5.10 6.42
C GLY A 110 -7.76 6.07 6.41
N ALA A 111 -6.65 5.73 5.74
CA ALA A 111 -5.53 6.64 5.56
C ALA A 111 -5.96 7.90 4.77
N ALA A 112 -6.70 7.73 3.65
CA ALA A 112 -7.20 8.83 2.83
C ALA A 112 -8.18 9.74 3.61
N GLU A 113 -9.00 9.19 4.51
CA GLU A 113 -9.87 9.95 5.40
C GLU A 113 -9.08 10.85 6.35
N LYS A 114 -7.95 10.36 6.85
CA LYS A 114 -7.03 11.09 7.76
C LYS A 114 -6.08 12.04 7.02
N GLY A 115 -6.20 12.19 5.70
CA GLY A 115 -5.30 13.03 4.88
C GLY A 115 -3.93 12.38 4.62
N LEU A 116 -3.80 11.10 4.92
CA LEU A 116 -2.65 10.29 4.56
C LEU A 116 -2.83 9.71 3.15
N GLY A 117 -1.73 9.25 2.58
CA GLY A 117 -1.73 8.44 1.37
C GLY A 117 -0.93 7.17 1.57
N GLY A 118 -1.04 6.26 0.62
CA GLY A 118 -0.25 5.04 0.68
C GLY A 118 -0.16 4.31 -0.65
N CYS A 119 0.60 3.24 -0.66
CA CYS A 119 0.80 2.37 -1.79
C CYS A 119 0.91 0.92 -1.35
N MET A 120 0.19 0.04 -2.03
CA MET A 120 0.39 -1.42 -1.90
C MET A 120 1.61 -1.84 -2.72
N LEU A 121 2.54 -2.54 -2.10
CA LEU A 121 3.78 -3.01 -2.69
C LEU A 121 3.86 -4.54 -2.60
N GLY A 122 3.68 -5.20 -3.74
CA GLY A 122 3.83 -6.66 -3.86
C GLY A 122 5.22 -7.08 -4.32
N ALA A 123 5.97 -6.16 -4.95
CA ALA A 123 7.34 -6.39 -5.39
C ALA A 123 8.31 -6.16 -4.22
N VAL A 124 8.45 -7.19 -3.39
CA VAL A 124 9.18 -7.18 -2.11
C VAL A 124 10.25 -8.27 -2.14
N ASP A 125 11.46 -7.93 -1.71
CA ASP A 125 12.47 -8.92 -1.34
C ASP A 125 12.07 -9.51 0.03
N ARG A 126 11.29 -10.59 -0.02
CA ARG A 126 10.65 -11.17 1.17
C ARG A 126 11.67 -11.79 2.12
N GLU A 127 12.72 -12.40 1.60
CA GLU A 127 13.76 -13.03 2.42
C GLU A 127 14.54 -11.96 3.20
N LYS A 128 14.98 -10.90 2.51
CA LYS A 128 15.66 -9.77 3.14
C LYS A 128 14.74 -9.10 4.17
N LEU A 129 13.49 -8.82 3.82
CA LEU A 129 12.55 -8.16 4.73
C LEU A 129 12.22 -9.00 5.96
N HIS A 130 12.07 -10.32 5.78
CA HIS A 130 11.83 -11.25 6.89
C HIS A 130 12.97 -11.21 7.90
N ALA A 131 14.22 -11.21 7.43
CA ALA A 131 15.41 -11.10 8.26
C ALA A 131 15.52 -9.72 8.93
N VAL A 132 15.27 -8.63 8.21
CA VAL A 132 15.30 -7.26 8.74
C VAL A 132 14.32 -7.08 9.90
N LEU A 133 13.13 -7.65 9.79
CA LEU A 133 12.09 -7.52 10.81
C LEU A 133 12.19 -8.58 11.93
N GLY A 134 13.13 -9.54 11.83
CA GLY A 134 13.28 -10.62 12.80
C GLY A 134 11.99 -11.44 12.97
N LEU A 135 11.26 -11.68 11.88
CA LEU A 135 9.98 -12.38 11.94
C LEU A 135 10.17 -13.86 12.29
N ASP A 136 9.20 -14.41 13.03
CA ASP A 136 9.09 -15.85 13.24
C ASP A 136 8.81 -16.56 11.90
N GLU A 137 9.43 -17.74 11.66
CA GLU A 137 9.30 -18.52 10.42
C GLU A 137 7.85 -18.92 10.07
N LYS A 138 6.95 -18.91 11.05
CA LYS A 138 5.52 -19.12 10.80
C LYS A 138 4.85 -18.01 9.99
N TYR A 139 5.46 -16.83 9.91
CA TYR A 139 4.90 -15.70 9.17
C TYR A 139 5.45 -15.62 7.75
N GLU A 140 4.56 -15.59 6.79
CA GLU A 140 4.83 -15.33 5.38
C GLU A 140 4.43 -13.90 5.04
N ILE A 141 5.32 -13.12 4.42
CA ILE A 141 5.03 -11.76 3.97
C ILE A 141 4.16 -11.81 2.73
N LEU A 142 2.95 -11.24 2.79
CA LEU A 142 2.00 -11.14 1.68
C LEU A 142 2.29 -9.90 0.84
N LEU A 143 2.17 -8.73 1.45
CA LEU A 143 2.44 -7.43 0.83
C LEU A 143 2.82 -6.39 1.87
N VAL A 144 3.32 -5.24 1.41
CA VAL A 144 3.65 -4.09 2.26
C VAL A 144 2.77 -2.91 1.85
N VAL A 145 2.16 -2.24 2.83
CA VAL A 145 1.48 -0.95 2.65
C VAL A 145 2.41 0.14 3.15
N ALA A 146 2.92 0.97 2.24
CA ALA A 146 3.67 2.17 2.57
C ALA A 146 2.69 3.32 2.84
N LEU A 147 2.96 4.14 3.86
CA LEU A 147 2.10 5.23 4.31
C LEU A 147 2.92 6.50 4.58
N GLY A 148 2.30 7.65 4.36
CA GLY A 148 2.88 8.97 4.62
C GLY A 148 1.91 10.08 4.26
N TYR A 149 2.34 11.31 4.44
CA TYR A 149 1.62 12.48 3.94
C TYR A 149 2.02 12.71 2.48
N PRO A 150 1.08 12.61 1.50
CA PRO A 150 1.43 12.72 0.09
C PRO A 150 2.03 14.08 -0.26
N CYS A 151 3.12 14.09 -1.03
CA CYS A 151 3.72 15.28 -1.62
C CYS A 151 3.77 15.23 -3.15
N GLU A 152 2.92 14.41 -3.76
CA GLU A 152 2.75 14.35 -5.22
C GLU A 152 1.27 14.48 -5.60
N THR A 153 1.03 14.95 -6.82
CA THR A 153 -0.30 14.96 -7.44
C THR A 153 -0.48 13.70 -8.27
N VAL A 154 -1.58 12.99 -8.04
CA VAL A 154 -1.96 11.81 -8.82
C VAL A 154 -3.29 12.07 -9.50
N VAL A 155 -3.35 11.94 -10.82
CA VAL A 155 -4.57 12.14 -11.61
C VAL A 155 -5.02 10.84 -12.28
N ILE A 156 -6.34 10.67 -12.39
CA ILE A 156 -6.95 9.58 -13.14
C ILE A 156 -7.23 10.09 -14.53
N GLU A 157 -6.90 9.29 -15.53
CA GLU A 157 -7.19 9.55 -16.95
C GLU A 157 -7.94 8.37 -17.55
N GLU A 158 -8.56 8.58 -18.67
CA GLU A 158 -9.10 7.49 -19.47
C GLU A 158 -7.97 6.78 -20.23
N ALA A 159 -7.95 5.45 -20.16
CA ALA A 159 -7.00 4.66 -20.93
C ALA A 159 -7.29 4.79 -22.43
N LYS A 160 -6.27 5.09 -23.23
CA LYS A 160 -6.35 5.18 -24.68
C LYS A 160 -5.57 4.01 -25.30
N ASP A 161 -6.08 3.47 -26.40
CA ASP A 161 -5.42 2.39 -27.17
C ASP A 161 -4.98 1.18 -26.30
N ASN A 162 -5.77 0.83 -25.28
CA ASN A 162 -5.46 -0.19 -24.30
C ASN A 162 -4.18 0.07 -23.47
N ASP A 163 -3.57 1.24 -23.52
CA ASP A 163 -2.43 1.56 -22.69
C ASP A 163 -2.88 1.94 -21.26
N ILE A 164 -2.57 1.06 -20.32
CA ILE A 164 -2.87 1.21 -18.89
C ILE A 164 -1.63 1.61 -18.07
N LYS A 165 -0.48 1.84 -18.72
CA LYS A 165 0.74 2.18 -18.02
C LYS A 165 0.65 3.56 -17.42
N TYR A 166 0.82 3.62 -16.10
CA TYR A 166 0.97 4.91 -15.44
C TYR A 166 2.33 5.54 -15.80
N TRP A 167 2.36 6.85 -15.84
CA TRP A 167 3.53 7.63 -16.21
C TRP A 167 3.60 8.93 -15.39
N ARG A 168 4.70 9.65 -15.50
CA ARG A 168 4.89 10.93 -14.83
C ARG A 168 5.24 12.00 -15.84
N SER A 169 4.57 13.15 -15.79
CA SER A 169 4.85 14.32 -16.60
C SER A 169 6.09 15.08 -16.11
N GLU A 170 6.61 16.00 -16.92
CA GLU A 170 7.80 16.78 -16.57
C GLU A 170 7.61 17.66 -15.33
N ASP A 171 6.40 18.13 -15.09
CA ASP A 171 6.00 18.87 -13.89
C ASP A 171 5.76 17.97 -12.65
N GLY A 172 5.99 16.67 -12.79
CA GLY A 172 5.96 15.70 -11.69
C GLY A 172 4.57 15.13 -11.37
N VAL A 173 3.52 15.45 -12.13
CA VAL A 173 2.19 14.87 -11.95
C VAL A 173 2.21 13.38 -12.35
N HIS A 174 1.62 12.53 -11.52
CA HIS A 174 1.53 11.09 -11.75
C HIS A 174 0.18 10.74 -12.38
N HIS A 175 0.20 10.25 -13.61
CA HIS A 175 -0.97 9.95 -14.44
C HIS A 175 -1.30 8.46 -14.37
N VAL A 176 -2.57 8.13 -14.08
CA VAL A 176 -3.04 6.75 -13.91
C VAL A 176 -4.21 6.47 -14.83
N PRO A 177 -3.97 5.89 -16.02
CA PRO A 177 -5.02 5.53 -16.95
C PRO A 177 -5.95 4.45 -16.37
N LYS A 178 -7.26 4.63 -16.59
CA LYS A 178 -8.31 3.68 -16.22
C LYS A 178 -9.12 3.30 -17.44
N ARG A 179 -9.45 2.03 -17.58
CA ARG A 179 -10.39 1.54 -18.58
C ARG A 179 -11.77 2.14 -18.34
N SER A 180 -12.56 2.26 -19.39
CA SER A 180 -13.95 2.67 -19.27
C SER A 180 -14.76 1.65 -18.45
N LEU A 181 -15.89 2.10 -17.92
CA LEU A 181 -16.79 1.21 -17.17
C LEU A 181 -17.31 0.08 -18.08
N ASP A 182 -17.65 0.41 -19.33
CA ASP A 182 -18.22 -0.53 -20.30
C ASP A 182 -17.22 -1.63 -20.70
N GLU A 183 -15.91 -1.34 -20.70
CA GLU A 183 -14.89 -2.38 -20.90
C GLU A 183 -14.75 -3.36 -19.73
N LEU A 184 -15.19 -2.97 -18.53
CA LEU A 184 -15.08 -3.80 -17.31
C LEU A 184 -16.33 -4.65 -17.05
N ILE A 185 -17.45 -4.29 -17.66
CA ILE A 185 -18.72 -5.01 -17.53
C ILE A 185 -18.87 -5.97 -18.72
N VAL A 186 -19.15 -7.23 -18.47
CA VAL A 186 -19.09 -8.32 -19.46
C VAL A 186 -20.50 -8.75 -19.93
N ASN A 187 -21.55 -8.02 -19.58
CA ASN A 187 -22.96 -8.34 -19.95
C ASN A 187 -23.68 -7.15 -20.52
#